data_f749f03e3508321c88dce40f145dd246
#
_entry.id   f749f03e3508321c88dce40f145dd246
#
_cell.length_a   1.000
_cell.length_b   1.000
_cell.length_c   1.000
_cell.angle_alpha   90.00
_cell.angle_beta   90.00
_cell.angle_gamma   90.00
#
_symmetry.space_group_name_H-M   'P 1'
#
loop_
_entity.id
_entity.type
_entity.pdbx_description
1 polymer ?
#
loop_
_entity_poly.entity_id
_entity_poly.type
_entity_poly.pdbx_seq_one_letter_code
_entity_poly.pdbx_strand_id
1 'polypeptide(L)'
;MPDDRLAFIRPLFAVAMVTASTIYAIAQQPPTPSRVRGTVEGIDGDVLAVKSRGGEDFSLRMTPDARVVGIAKIALADIKVGSFIGTTTVPGPGGVQNAVEVHVFPEDMRGTGEGSRPYDLRPNSSMTNATVAESVVGNDGHTLLIKYNGGQKKVQVAPETPLVTYVPADRSDLKPGAKVIAFIKKLPDGSFETNRVSVGRDGLTPPM
;
A
#
# COMPACT_ATOMS: atom_id res chain seq x y z
N MET A 1 -52.17 -65.87 48.01
CA MET A 1 -52.41 -64.46 48.33
C MET A 1 -51.26 -63.64 47.72
N PRO A 2 -51.48 -62.98 46.69
CA PRO A 2 -50.47 -62.11 46.06
C PRO A 2 -50.76 -60.65 46.47
N ASP A 3 -49.73 -59.93 46.84
CA ASP A 3 -49.77 -58.51 47.08
C ASP A 3 -49.36 -57.75 45.76
N ASP A 4 -50.34 -57.05 45.23
CA ASP A 4 -50.18 -56.14 44.12
C ASP A 4 -49.71 -54.75 44.62
N ARG A 5 -48.49 -54.39 44.34
CA ARG A 5 -48.01 -53.02 44.49
C ARG A 5 -47.81 -52.36 43.14
N LEU A 6 -48.80 -51.60 42.71
CA LEU A 6 -48.75 -50.73 41.55
C LEU A 6 -47.81 -49.52 41.82
N ALA A 7 -46.68 -49.49 41.16
CA ALA A 7 -45.76 -48.37 41.18
C ALA A 7 -46.21 -47.36 40.13
N PHE A 8 -46.66 -46.17 40.58
CA PHE A 8 -46.95 -45.02 39.72
C PHE A 8 -45.64 -44.36 39.24
N ILE A 9 -45.35 -44.52 37.96
CA ILE A 9 -44.27 -43.81 37.28
C ILE A 9 -44.80 -42.44 36.88
N ARG A 10 -44.28 -41.36 37.51
CA ARG A 10 -44.52 -39.97 37.09
C ARG A 10 -43.56 -39.62 35.92
N PRO A 11 -44.04 -39.12 34.79
CA PRO A 11 -43.13 -38.61 33.78
C PRO A 11 -42.60 -37.24 34.19
N LEU A 12 -41.27 -37.13 34.23
CA LEU A 12 -40.56 -35.86 34.40
C LEU A 12 -40.51 -35.15 33.03
N PHE A 13 -41.29 -34.12 32.85
CA PHE A 13 -41.17 -33.23 31.68
C PHE A 13 -39.94 -32.33 31.87
N ALA A 14 -38.86 -32.61 31.16
CA ALA A 14 -37.71 -31.71 31.04
C ALA A 14 -38.02 -30.65 29.98
N VAL A 15 -38.27 -29.43 30.46
CA VAL A 15 -38.37 -28.27 29.57
C VAL A 15 -36.96 -27.84 29.18
N ALA A 16 -36.55 -28.13 27.95
CA ALA A 16 -35.30 -27.63 27.38
C ALA A 16 -35.47 -26.17 26.96
N MET A 17 -34.92 -25.23 27.72
CA MET A 17 -34.79 -23.82 27.33
C MET A 17 -33.72 -23.70 26.27
N VAL A 18 -34.12 -23.47 25.01
CA VAL A 18 -33.21 -23.10 23.90
C VAL A 18 -32.97 -21.61 24.00
N THR A 19 -31.82 -21.23 24.55
CA THR A 19 -31.33 -19.84 24.49
C THR A 19 -30.76 -19.56 23.12
N ALA A 20 -31.50 -18.84 22.29
CA ALA A 20 -31.02 -18.33 21.00
C ALA A 20 -29.99 -17.22 21.26
N SER A 21 -28.71 -17.54 21.15
CA SER A 21 -27.63 -16.55 21.18
C SER A 21 -27.59 -15.83 19.83
N THR A 22 -28.11 -14.62 19.79
CA THR A 22 -27.96 -13.69 18.64
C THR A 22 -26.48 -13.25 18.57
N ILE A 23 -25.72 -13.83 17.64
CA ILE A 23 -24.36 -13.38 17.31
C ILE A 23 -24.53 -12.09 16.51
N TYR A 24 -24.26 -10.94 17.14
CA TYR A 24 -24.09 -9.69 16.41
C TYR A 24 -22.80 -9.78 15.62
N ALA A 25 -22.89 -9.94 14.30
CA ALA A 25 -21.77 -9.76 13.39
C ALA A 25 -21.35 -8.30 13.46
N ILE A 26 -20.27 -8.00 14.17
CA ILE A 26 -19.60 -6.70 14.11
C ILE A 26 -19.07 -6.60 12.68
N ALA A 27 -19.74 -5.82 11.85
CA ALA A 27 -19.23 -5.48 10.52
C ALA A 27 -17.87 -4.79 10.72
N GLN A 28 -16.79 -5.48 10.38
CA GLN A 28 -15.45 -4.90 10.38
C GLN A 28 -15.48 -3.76 9.37
N GLN A 29 -15.32 -2.53 9.86
CA GLN A 29 -15.11 -1.38 8.97
C GLN A 29 -13.87 -1.68 8.11
N PRO A 30 -13.94 -1.42 6.79
CA PRO A 30 -12.76 -1.59 5.94
C PRO A 30 -11.60 -0.78 6.53
N PRO A 31 -10.38 -1.33 6.53
CA PRO A 31 -9.24 -0.64 7.09
C PRO A 31 -9.08 0.71 6.40
N THR A 32 -8.89 1.76 7.20
CA THR A 32 -8.61 3.11 6.67
C THR A 32 -7.40 3.02 5.76
N PRO A 33 -7.46 3.51 4.51
CA PRO A 33 -6.30 3.48 3.64
C PRO A 33 -5.13 4.22 4.29
N SER A 34 -3.94 3.64 4.25
CA SER A 34 -2.72 4.28 4.76
C SER A 34 -2.19 5.36 3.82
N ARG A 35 -2.78 5.47 2.62
CA ARG A 35 -2.42 6.45 1.60
C ARG A 35 -3.59 6.75 0.66
N VAL A 36 -3.62 7.99 0.17
CA VAL A 36 -4.53 8.44 -0.89
C VAL A 36 -3.72 8.68 -2.16
N ARG A 37 -4.13 8.04 -3.24
CA ARG A 37 -3.61 8.29 -4.59
C ARG A 37 -4.66 9.07 -5.35
N GLY A 38 -4.33 10.25 -5.84
CA GLY A 38 -5.36 11.10 -6.43
C GLY A 38 -4.82 12.30 -7.18
N THR A 39 -5.72 13.24 -7.39
CA THR A 39 -5.46 14.52 -8.05
C THR A 39 -5.74 15.63 -7.05
N VAL A 40 -4.84 16.59 -6.94
CA VAL A 40 -5.05 17.81 -6.16
C VAL A 40 -6.18 18.62 -6.77
N GLU A 41 -7.17 18.98 -5.98
CA GLU A 41 -8.23 19.92 -6.36
C GLU A 41 -7.91 21.34 -5.91
N GLY A 42 -7.21 21.47 -4.78
CA GLY A 42 -6.76 22.75 -4.25
C GLY A 42 -5.97 22.60 -2.95
N ILE A 43 -5.41 23.70 -2.52
CA ILE A 43 -4.77 23.86 -1.21
C ILE A 43 -5.23 25.17 -0.61
N ASP A 44 -5.68 25.14 0.64
CA ASP A 44 -6.06 26.29 1.42
C ASP A 44 -5.33 26.24 2.77
N GLY A 45 -4.36 27.14 2.93
CA GLY A 45 -3.46 27.12 4.09
C GLY A 45 -2.71 25.79 4.19
N ASP A 46 -3.04 25.00 5.21
CA ASP A 46 -2.46 23.68 5.47
C ASP A 46 -3.40 22.51 5.08
N VAL A 47 -4.56 22.81 4.47
CA VAL A 47 -5.52 21.79 4.03
C VAL A 47 -5.37 21.52 2.55
N LEU A 48 -5.00 20.28 2.21
CA LEU A 48 -4.87 19.77 0.84
C LEU A 48 -6.14 19.01 0.47
N ALA A 49 -6.87 19.51 -0.53
CA ALA A 49 -8.02 18.81 -1.11
C ALA A 49 -7.55 17.87 -2.24
N VAL A 50 -7.90 16.59 -2.12
CA VAL A 50 -7.48 15.53 -3.07
C VAL A 50 -8.69 14.70 -3.47
N LYS A 51 -8.96 14.60 -4.77
CA LYS A 51 -9.86 13.59 -5.31
C LYS A 51 -9.11 12.31 -5.56
N SER A 52 -9.50 11.24 -4.87
CA SER A 52 -8.86 9.93 -5.00
C SER A 52 -9.07 9.32 -6.40
N ARG A 53 -8.27 8.32 -6.76
CA ARG A 53 -8.50 7.54 -8.00
C ARG A 53 -9.82 6.78 -7.99
N GLY A 54 -10.36 6.49 -6.80
CA GLY A 54 -11.69 5.88 -6.61
C GLY A 54 -12.85 6.87 -6.71
N GLY A 55 -12.56 8.19 -6.84
CA GLY A 55 -13.57 9.26 -6.93
C GLY A 55 -13.98 9.86 -5.59
N GLU A 56 -13.42 9.42 -4.49
CA GLU A 56 -13.70 9.96 -3.15
C GLU A 56 -12.92 11.27 -2.92
N ASP A 57 -13.55 12.21 -2.20
CA ASP A 57 -12.95 13.48 -1.84
C ASP A 57 -12.30 13.40 -0.45
N PHE A 58 -11.05 13.83 -0.36
CA PHE A 58 -10.27 13.87 0.88
C PHE A 58 -9.80 15.28 1.19
N SER A 59 -10.07 15.73 2.41
CA SER A 59 -9.46 16.92 3.01
C SER A 59 -8.34 16.47 3.95
N LEU A 60 -7.09 16.74 3.58
CA LEU A 60 -5.90 16.28 4.29
C LEU A 60 -5.23 17.47 4.95
N ARG A 61 -5.19 17.51 6.29
CA ARG A 61 -4.41 18.49 7.00
C ARG A 61 -2.93 18.13 6.90
N MET A 62 -2.14 18.99 6.29
CA MET A 62 -0.69 18.86 6.23
C MET A 62 -0.08 19.30 7.56
N THR A 63 0.71 18.41 8.19
CA THR A 63 1.42 18.79 9.42
C THR A 63 2.46 19.90 9.14
N PRO A 64 2.89 20.68 10.15
CA PRO A 64 3.88 21.74 9.95
C PRO A 64 5.21 21.22 9.36
N ASP A 65 5.60 20.00 9.68
CA ASP A 65 6.78 19.28 9.19
C ASP A 65 6.53 18.44 7.93
N ALA A 66 5.34 18.59 7.32
CA ALA A 66 4.98 17.81 6.14
C ALA A 66 5.99 18.00 5.00
N ARG A 67 6.50 16.89 4.50
CA ARG A 67 7.45 16.84 3.37
C ARG A 67 6.72 16.63 2.06
N VAL A 68 7.06 17.47 1.08
CA VAL A 68 6.64 17.30 -0.30
C VAL A 68 7.86 16.86 -1.11
N VAL A 69 7.72 15.75 -1.86
CA VAL A 69 8.78 15.23 -2.73
C VAL A 69 8.23 15.04 -4.14
N GLY A 70 9.03 15.39 -5.13
CA GLY A 70 8.69 15.19 -6.55
C GLY A 70 8.95 13.74 -6.97
N ILE A 71 8.18 13.26 -7.95
CA ILE A 71 8.40 12.00 -8.64
C ILE A 71 8.64 12.31 -10.11
N ALA A 72 9.81 11.94 -10.63
CA ALA A 72 10.22 12.16 -12.02
C ALA A 72 10.53 10.83 -12.71
N LYS A 73 10.32 10.77 -14.03
CA LYS A 73 10.70 9.61 -14.85
C LYS A 73 12.21 9.50 -14.93
N ILE A 74 12.70 8.25 -14.98
CA ILE A 74 14.10 7.92 -15.29
C ILE A 74 14.16 6.86 -16.39
N ALA A 75 15.34 6.68 -16.95
CA ALA A 75 15.61 5.59 -17.88
C ALA A 75 16.04 4.33 -17.12
N LEU A 76 15.86 3.16 -17.74
CA LEU A 76 16.31 1.89 -17.17
C LEU A 76 17.84 1.87 -16.97
N ALA A 77 18.58 2.56 -17.84
CA ALA A 77 20.03 2.72 -17.73
C ALA A 77 20.49 3.47 -16.46
N ASP A 78 19.58 4.18 -15.80
CA ASP A 78 19.88 4.86 -14.51
C ASP A 78 19.87 3.89 -13.33
N ILE A 79 19.27 2.70 -13.50
CA ILE A 79 19.26 1.64 -12.46
C ILE A 79 20.53 0.82 -12.59
N LYS A 80 21.49 1.08 -11.70
CA LYS A 80 22.81 0.43 -11.69
C LYS A 80 22.94 -0.58 -10.55
N VAL A 81 23.90 -1.48 -10.68
CA VAL A 81 24.34 -2.29 -9.53
C VAL A 81 24.76 -1.35 -8.40
N GLY A 82 24.29 -1.63 -7.19
CA GLY A 82 24.46 -0.76 -6.03
C GLY A 82 23.33 0.26 -5.83
N SER A 83 22.46 0.51 -6.82
CA SER A 83 21.30 1.39 -6.61
C SER A 83 20.40 0.82 -5.51
N PHE A 84 19.90 1.69 -4.62
CA PHE A 84 18.85 1.33 -3.68
C PHE A 84 17.50 1.68 -4.32
N ILE A 85 16.66 0.66 -4.50
CA ILE A 85 15.38 0.79 -5.21
C ILE A 85 14.23 0.30 -4.36
N GLY A 86 13.04 0.83 -4.64
CA GLY A 86 11.79 0.19 -4.28
C GLY A 86 11.11 -0.33 -5.53
N THR A 87 10.47 -1.48 -5.45
CA THR A 87 9.69 -2.02 -6.53
C THR A 87 8.43 -2.71 -6.03
N THR A 88 7.32 -2.39 -6.68
CA THR A 88 6.09 -3.15 -6.52
C THR A 88 6.11 -4.29 -7.52
N THR A 89 5.95 -5.51 -7.03
CA THR A 89 5.96 -6.70 -7.86
C THR A 89 4.71 -7.56 -7.67
N VAL A 90 4.39 -8.32 -8.69
CA VAL A 90 3.42 -9.43 -8.64
C VAL A 90 4.12 -10.74 -8.98
N PRO A 91 3.67 -11.90 -8.44
CA PRO A 91 4.25 -13.19 -8.76
C PRO A 91 4.21 -13.49 -10.26
N GLY A 92 5.33 -14.00 -10.78
CA GLY A 92 5.48 -14.49 -12.13
C GLY A 92 5.91 -15.96 -12.15
N PRO A 93 6.05 -16.56 -13.34
CA PRO A 93 6.46 -17.95 -13.48
C PRO A 93 7.86 -18.21 -12.90
N GLY A 94 8.10 -19.45 -12.43
CA GLY A 94 9.44 -19.88 -11.99
C GLY A 94 10.00 -19.13 -10.77
N GLY A 95 9.15 -18.49 -9.95
CA GLY A 95 9.58 -17.74 -8.77
C GLY A 95 10.13 -16.33 -9.08
N VAL A 96 10.17 -15.92 -10.34
CA VAL A 96 10.48 -14.55 -10.76
C VAL A 96 9.32 -13.63 -10.38
N GLN A 97 9.64 -12.39 -10.00
CA GLN A 97 8.64 -11.38 -9.68
C GLN A 97 8.57 -10.37 -10.84
N ASN A 98 7.38 -10.10 -11.36
CA ASN A 98 7.19 -9.10 -12.40
C ASN A 98 7.00 -7.72 -11.80
N ALA A 99 7.84 -6.76 -12.17
CA ALA A 99 7.73 -5.38 -11.71
C ALA A 99 6.47 -4.71 -12.27
N VAL A 100 5.72 -4.08 -11.39
CA VAL A 100 4.60 -3.18 -11.72
C VAL A 100 5.12 -1.75 -11.88
N GLU A 101 6.13 -1.39 -11.09
CA GLU A 101 6.88 -0.14 -11.12
C GLU A 101 8.24 -0.35 -10.44
N VAL A 102 9.17 0.55 -10.73
CA VAL A 102 10.44 0.66 -9.98
C VAL A 102 10.70 2.13 -9.69
N HIS A 103 11.07 2.42 -8.44
CA HIS A 103 11.55 3.75 -8.06
C HIS A 103 12.95 3.66 -7.44
N VAL A 104 13.84 4.53 -7.90
CA VAL A 104 15.19 4.65 -7.37
C VAL A 104 15.18 5.68 -6.24
N PHE A 105 15.73 5.31 -5.11
CA PHE A 105 15.93 6.24 -4.01
C PHE A 105 17.23 7.03 -4.22
N PRO A 106 17.23 8.36 -3.99
CA PRO A 106 18.47 9.12 -3.83
C PRO A 106 19.31 8.55 -2.68
N GLU A 107 20.62 8.83 -2.70
CA GLU A 107 21.54 8.22 -1.75
C GLU A 107 21.26 8.59 -0.29
N ASP A 108 20.77 9.81 -0.04
CA ASP A 108 20.35 10.27 1.28
C ASP A 108 19.08 9.57 1.82
N MET A 109 18.37 8.84 0.94
CA MET A 109 17.22 8.02 1.30
C MET A 109 17.54 6.52 1.32
N ARG A 110 18.79 6.11 1.13
CA ARG A 110 19.20 4.70 1.18
C ARG A 110 18.78 4.05 2.49
N GLY A 111 18.31 2.80 2.43
CA GLY A 111 17.82 2.04 3.59
C GLY A 111 16.37 2.36 3.99
N THR A 112 15.73 3.37 3.38
CA THR A 112 14.34 3.72 3.70
C THR A 112 13.41 2.52 3.50
N GLY A 113 12.83 2.02 4.61
CA GLY A 113 11.87 0.93 4.62
C GLY A 113 12.39 -0.33 3.93
N GLU A 114 13.68 -0.65 4.07
CA GLU A 114 14.29 -1.86 3.50
C GLU A 114 13.51 -3.11 3.92
N GLY A 115 13.39 -4.06 3.01
CA GLY A 115 12.65 -5.30 3.22
C GLY A 115 11.52 -5.50 2.22
N SER A 116 10.75 -6.58 2.42
CA SER A 116 9.63 -6.95 1.56
C SER A 116 8.35 -7.11 2.38
N ARG A 117 7.23 -6.56 1.87
CA ARG A 117 5.92 -6.54 2.55
C ARG A 117 4.76 -6.55 1.56
N PRO A 118 3.57 -7.04 1.93
CA PRO A 118 2.36 -6.88 1.12
C PRO A 118 2.13 -5.40 0.76
N TYR A 119 1.57 -5.18 -0.42
CA TYR A 119 1.33 -3.82 -0.92
C TYR A 119 -0.05 -3.70 -1.58
N ASP A 120 -0.64 -2.50 -1.52
CA ASP A 120 -2.03 -2.26 -1.92
C ASP A 120 -2.19 -1.75 -3.37
N LEU A 121 -1.13 -1.76 -4.19
CA LEU A 121 -1.19 -1.23 -5.56
C LEU A 121 -1.99 -2.14 -6.50
N ARG A 122 -1.85 -3.46 -6.34
CA ARG A 122 -2.60 -4.50 -7.07
C ARG A 122 -2.87 -5.71 -6.15
N PRO A 123 -3.87 -6.54 -6.47
CA PRO A 123 -4.04 -7.84 -5.80
C PRO A 123 -2.74 -8.66 -5.85
N ASN A 124 -2.38 -9.30 -4.75
CA ASN A 124 -1.18 -10.11 -4.57
C ASN A 124 0.15 -9.40 -4.82
N SER A 125 0.16 -8.05 -4.79
CA SER A 125 1.40 -7.30 -4.95
C SER A 125 2.17 -7.17 -3.65
N SER A 126 3.50 -7.08 -3.78
CA SER A 126 4.41 -6.78 -2.68
C SER A 126 5.32 -5.60 -3.04
N MET A 127 5.59 -4.74 -2.06
CA MET A 127 6.63 -3.71 -2.13
C MET A 127 7.91 -4.27 -1.54
N THR A 128 9.01 -4.17 -2.28
CA THR A 128 10.33 -4.54 -1.80
C THR A 128 11.29 -3.37 -1.99
N ASN A 129 11.88 -2.89 -0.89
CA ASN A 129 12.95 -1.90 -0.93
C ASN A 129 14.27 -2.63 -0.68
N ALA A 130 15.21 -2.50 -1.61
CA ALA A 130 16.38 -3.36 -1.67
C ALA A 130 17.53 -2.72 -2.47
N THR A 131 18.73 -3.26 -2.32
CA THR A 131 19.87 -2.92 -3.15
C THR A 131 19.93 -3.83 -4.39
N VAL A 132 20.15 -3.25 -5.56
CA VAL A 132 20.41 -3.99 -6.81
C VAL A 132 21.78 -4.66 -6.70
N ALA A 133 21.81 -6.00 -6.65
CA ALA A 133 23.03 -6.78 -6.62
C ALA A 133 23.53 -7.14 -8.01
N GLU A 134 22.62 -7.41 -8.94
CA GLU A 134 22.91 -7.77 -10.32
C GLU A 134 21.84 -7.20 -11.25
N SER A 135 22.24 -6.88 -12.48
CA SER A 135 21.33 -6.47 -13.56
C SER A 135 21.74 -7.16 -14.84
N VAL A 136 20.82 -7.93 -15.43
CA VAL A 136 21.04 -8.68 -16.66
C VAL A 136 20.05 -8.21 -17.71
N VAL A 137 20.57 -7.80 -18.87
CA VAL A 137 19.77 -7.41 -20.03
C VAL A 137 19.29 -8.67 -20.76
N GLY A 138 18.00 -8.80 -20.99
CA GLY A 138 17.36 -9.85 -21.77
C GLY A 138 16.58 -9.26 -22.96
N ASN A 139 16.06 -10.12 -23.82
CA ASN A 139 15.24 -9.70 -24.97
C ASN A 139 13.89 -9.08 -24.56
N ASP A 140 13.41 -9.41 -23.38
CA ASP A 140 12.11 -9.01 -22.78
C ASP A 140 12.27 -7.98 -21.65
N GLY A 141 13.39 -7.28 -21.62
CA GLY A 141 13.71 -6.27 -20.61
C GLY A 141 14.91 -6.64 -19.74
N HIS A 142 14.89 -6.17 -18.48
CA HIS A 142 15.97 -6.43 -17.53
C HIS A 142 15.52 -7.35 -16.41
N THR A 143 16.38 -8.29 -16.03
CA THR A 143 16.24 -9.03 -14.78
C THR A 143 17.18 -8.45 -13.74
N LEU A 144 16.61 -7.98 -12.63
CA LEU A 144 17.35 -7.47 -11.49
C LEU A 144 17.39 -8.54 -10.37
N LEU A 145 18.57 -8.81 -9.83
CA LEU A 145 18.70 -9.48 -8.56
C LEU A 145 18.79 -8.40 -7.47
N ILE A 146 17.79 -8.34 -6.59
CA ILE A 146 17.74 -7.37 -5.50
C ILE A 146 17.92 -8.08 -4.17
N LYS A 147 18.74 -7.49 -3.28
CA LYS A 147 19.03 -8.01 -1.93
C LYS A 147 18.57 -7.03 -0.86
N TYR A 148 17.96 -7.55 0.18
CA TYR A 148 17.47 -6.81 1.34
C TYR A 148 17.66 -7.65 2.62
N ASN A 149 17.51 -7.04 3.78
CA ASN A 149 17.50 -7.76 5.05
C ASN A 149 16.35 -8.79 5.07
N GLY A 150 16.73 -10.07 5.17
CA GLY A 150 15.78 -11.19 5.16
C GLY A 150 15.67 -11.92 3.82
N GLY A 151 16.39 -11.50 2.75
CA GLY A 151 16.40 -12.29 1.52
C GLY A 151 16.81 -11.58 0.24
N GLN A 152 16.47 -12.23 -0.87
CA GLN A 152 16.69 -11.71 -2.22
C GLN A 152 15.54 -12.08 -3.14
N LYS A 153 15.38 -11.33 -4.23
CA LYS A 153 14.39 -11.58 -5.27
C LYS A 153 14.96 -11.36 -6.66
N LYS A 154 14.53 -12.17 -7.62
CA LYS A 154 14.67 -11.88 -9.05
C LYS A 154 13.46 -11.10 -9.51
N VAL A 155 13.69 -9.94 -10.10
CA VAL A 155 12.63 -9.02 -10.55
C VAL A 155 12.79 -8.79 -12.04
N GLN A 156 11.77 -9.17 -12.81
CA GLN A 156 11.69 -8.86 -14.23
C GLN A 156 11.11 -7.45 -14.40
N VAL A 157 11.85 -6.60 -15.08
CA VAL A 157 11.48 -5.24 -15.43
C VAL A 157 11.25 -5.18 -16.94
N ALA A 158 10.00 -5.22 -17.36
CA ALA A 158 9.63 -5.13 -18.76
C ALA A 158 9.89 -3.71 -19.32
N PRO A 159 10.05 -3.55 -20.64
CA PRO A 159 10.37 -2.25 -21.25
C PRO A 159 9.35 -1.14 -20.93
N GLU A 160 8.08 -1.50 -20.75
CA GLU A 160 6.98 -0.59 -20.44
C GLU A 160 6.82 -0.31 -18.93
N THR A 161 7.61 -0.98 -18.07
CA THR A 161 7.51 -0.77 -16.64
C THR A 161 7.82 0.67 -16.27
N PRO A 162 6.93 1.38 -15.55
CA PRO A 162 7.20 2.74 -15.08
C PRO A 162 8.42 2.79 -14.18
N LEU A 163 9.40 3.62 -14.56
CA LEU A 163 10.63 3.85 -13.82
C LEU A 163 10.69 5.29 -13.36
N VAL A 164 10.89 5.52 -12.06
CA VAL A 164 10.87 6.87 -11.48
C VAL A 164 11.96 7.04 -10.42
N THR A 165 12.20 8.28 -10.04
CA THR A 165 13.04 8.63 -8.87
C THR A 165 12.39 9.77 -8.10
N TYR A 166 12.88 9.98 -6.87
CA TYR A 166 12.53 11.12 -6.06
C TYR A 166 13.39 12.33 -6.44
N VAL A 167 12.75 13.49 -6.52
CA VAL A 167 13.41 14.77 -6.80
C VAL A 167 12.89 15.82 -5.81
N PRO A 168 13.64 16.91 -5.58
CA PRO A 168 13.17 18.02 -4.74
C PRO A 168 11.83 18.56 -5.20
N ALA A 169 10.95 18.85 -4.24
CA ALA A 169 9.67 19.50 -4.45
C ALA A 169 9.24 20.24 -3.18
N ASP A 170 8.28 21.12 -3.30
CA ASP A 170 7.72 21.87 -2.18
C ASP A 170 6.18 22.02 -2.31
N ARG A 171 5.59 22.76 -1.35
CA ARG A 171 4.13 22.99 -1.33
C ARG A 171 3.61 23.70 -2.58
N SER A 172 4.43 24.50 -3.26
CA SER A 172 4.03 25.22 -4.48
C SER A 172 3.78 24.27 -5.68
N ASP A 173 4.27 23.02 -5.59
CA ASP A 173 4.03 21.98 -6.59
C ASP A 173 2.65 21.33 -6.45
N LEU A 174 1.98 21.51 -5.30
CA LEU A 174 0.66 20.95 -5.02
C LEU A 174 -0.47 21.82 -5.63
N LYS A 175 -0.40 21.99 -6.96
CA LYS A 175 -1.37 22.79 -7.73
C LYS A 175 -2.58 21.97 -8.14
N PRO A 176 -3.75 22.58 -8.38
CA PRO A 176 -4.89 21.89 -8.98
C PRO A 176 -4.48 21.11 -10.23
N GLY A 177 -4.92 19.86 -10.32
CA GLY A 177 -4.54 18.93 -11.38
C GLY A 177 -3.27 18.10 -11.14
N ALA A 178 -2.43 18.47 -10.16
CA ALA A 178 -1.24 17.68 -9.82
C ALA A 178 -1.62 16.28 -9.33
N LYS A 179 -0.90 15.27 -9.81
CA LYS A 179 -1.10 13.86 -9.40
C LYS A 179 -0.25 13.57 -8.18
N VAL A 180 -0.87 13.04 -7.13
CA VAL A 180 -0.20 12.86 -5.84
C VAL A 180 -0.43 11.47 -5.23
N ILE A 181 0.48 11.13 -4.33
CA ILE A 181 0.31 10.10 -3.30
C ILE A 181 0.53 10.78 -1.95
N ALA A 182 -0.51 10.86 -1.12
CA ALA A 182 -0.42 11.35 0.25
C ALA A 182 -0.46 10.16 1.23
N PHE A 183 0.46 10.13 2.18
CA PHE A 183 0.42 9.17 3.29
C PHE A 183 -0.47 9.76 4.38
N ILE A 184 -1.54 9.06 4.72
CA ILE A 184 -2.56 9.61 5.61
C ILE A 184 -2.66 8.84 6.93
N LYS A 185 -3.00 9.59 7.97
CA LYS A 185 -3.38 9.08 9.28
C LYS A 185 -4.76 9.58 9.62
N LYS A 186 -5.68 8.67 9.94
CA LYS A 186 -6.99 9.02 10.45
C LYS A 186 -6.88 9.39 11.92
N LEU A 187 -7.43 10.53 12.29
CA LEU A 187 -7.48 11.01 13.67
C LEU A 187 -8.74 10.51 14.39
N PRO A 188 -8.78 10.57 15.75
CA PRO A 188 -9.94 10.13 16.53
C PRO A 188 -11.25 10.86 16.21
N ASP A 189 -11.18 12.11 15.74
CA ASP A 189 -12.31 12.92 15.28
C ASP A 189 -12.80 12.58 13.88
N GLY A 190 -12.16 11.59 13.22
CA GLY A 190 -12.50 11.15 11.87
C GLY A 190 -11.80 11.93 10.75
N SER A 191 -11.12 13.04 11.07
CA SER A 191 -10.34 13.80 10.09
C SER A 191 -9.06 13.06 9.67
N PHE A 192 -8.40 13.56 8.61
CA PHE A 192 -7.15 13.00 8.10
C PHE A 192 -6.03 14.03 8.17
N GLU A 193 -4.86 13.57 8.58
CA GLU A 193 -3.63 14.35 8.47
C GLU A 193 -2.61 13.64 7.57
N THR A 194 -1.69 14.42 6.99
CA THR A 194 -0.57 13.92 6.20
C THR A 194 0.71 14.67 6.56
N ASN A 195 1.80 13.92 6.72
CA ASN A 195 3.14 14.48 6.91
C ASN A 195 4.06 14.25 5.69
N ARG A 196 3.52 13.56 4.63
CA ARG A 196 4.28 13.29 3.41
C ARG A 196 3.36 13.21 2.19
N VAL A 197 3.70 14.01 1.18
CA VAL A 197 3.03 14.01 -0.13
C VAL A 197 4.09 13.84 -1.21
N SER A 198 3.87 12.88 -2.10
CA SER A 198 4.66 12.72 -3.32
C SER A 198 3.86 13.26 -4.50
N VAL A 199 4.44 14.19 -5.26
CA VAL A 199 3.81 14.85 -6.41
C VAL A 199 4.52 14.50 -7.72
N GLY A 200 3.76 14.10 -8.74
CA GLY A 200 4.31 13.82 -10.06
C GLY A 200 4.77 15.07 -10.78
N ARG A 201 5.99 15.05 -11.32
CA ARG A 201 6.52 16.12 -12.17
C ARG A 201 5.97 15.99 -13.60
N ASP A 202 5.83 17.09 -14.29
CA ASP A 202 5.44 17.18 -15.72
C ASP A 202 4.18 16.36 -16.05
N GLY A 203 3.19 16.40 -15.16
CA GLY A 203 1.93 15.66 -15.32
C GLY A 203 2.03 14.15 -15.07
N LEU A 204 3.19 13.66 -14.61
CA LEU A 204 3.37 12.25 -14.26
C LEU A 204 2.37 11.83 -13.16
N THR A 205 1.69 10.72 -13.38
CA THR A 205 0.96 10.04 -12.33
C THR A 205 1.94 9.12 -11.58
N PRO A 206 2.24 9.36 -10.28
CA PRO A 206 3.11 8.49 -9.51
C PRO A 206 2.65 7.03 -9.58
N PRO A 207 3.54 6.07 -9.98
CA PRO A 207 3.12 4.71 -10.28
C PRO A 207 2.96 3.81 -9.04
N MET A 208 3.53 4.19 -7.86
CA MET A 208 3.48 3.41 -6.62
C MET A 208 2.23 3.66 -5.76
#